data_d3f63da0e69e8cf647913c5241a417d0
#
_entry.id   d3f63da0e69e8cf647913c5241a417d0
#
_cell.length_a   1.000
_cell.length_b   1.000
_cell.length_c   1.000
_cell.angle_alpha   90.00
_cell.angle_beta   90.00
_cell.angle_gamma   90.00
#
_symmetry.space_group_name_H-M   'P 1'
#
loop_
_entity.id
_entity.type
_entity.pdbx_description
1 polymer ?
#
loop_
_entity_poly.entity_id
_entity_poly.type
_entity_poly.pdbx_seq_one_letter_code
_entity_poly.pdbx_strand_id
1 'polypeptide(L)'
;RQWGRLPAERGATVLITNHQHMDEGEMVTARTFFLHPWKPLVMCNSRRTFETGFIAWQMPWTGWFTRGLNLSGLWAAYNILPIENHLFSRPLISLAEELRSAHGDLPLEAILPGEALEPLGFKGRVLGDLWMPANFVRAHAWVKVAKLKQPYRREVLENLRAVTKRDIAAIVERVRTGATFYITPEGDFSHDGRMHPMRGGIVEALSPFADLWLCAIAYDPFRGGRLPMLYRVLRYTGSADIGTSLAAARPITTSALLAAFLLEGPRTFAAQDAVRAVRERLDLLPDNVFVDPELQRAPEAAVVSALATLRKRRTLVANAERYSLTARRADPRFLHIPDMIEFQRNMLDETLASARRLGQA
;
A
#
# COMPACT_ATOMS: atom_id res chain seq x y z
N ARG A 1 15.80 -5.69 4.62
CA ARG A 1 17.02 -4.98 5.04
C ARG A 1 16.70 -3.55 5.38
N GLN A 2 17.33 -3.03 6.40
CA GLN A 2 17.10 -1.68 6.91
C GLN A 2 18.39 -0.85 6.80
N TRP A 3 18.24 0.41 6.36
CA TRP A 3 19.26 1.45 6.44
C TRP A 3 18.71 2.65 7.20
N GLY A 4 19.56 3.26 7.99
CA GLY A 4 19.15 4.21 9.01
C GLY A 4 18.66 3.52 10.28
N ARG A 5 18.48 4.29 11.33
CA ARG A 5 18.02 3.80 12.64
C ARG A 5 16.55 4.16 12.83
N LEU A 6 15.75 3.20 13.24
CA LEU A 6 14.42 3.50 13.76
C LEU A 6 14.55 4.38 15.00
N PRO A 7 13.64 5.36 15.17
CA PRO A 7 13.72 6.29 16.31
C PRO A 7 13.59 5.55 17.63
N ALA A 8 14.65 5.61 18.44
CA ALA A 8 14.72 4.97 19.77
C ALA A 8 14.34 5.92 20.90
N GLU A 9 14.31 7.22 20.64
CA GLU A 9 14.06 8.27 21.62
C GLU A 9 12.68 8.12 22.27
N ARG A 10 12.59 8.47 23.55
CA ARG A 10 11.30 8.56 24.25
C ARG A 10 10.56 9.80 23.72
N GLY A 11 9.42 9.63 23.16
CA GLY A 11 8.60 10.71 22.59
C GLY A 11 7.70 10.19 21.48
N ALA A 12 6.74 11.01 21.14
CA ALA A 12 5.82 10.74 20.05
C ALA A 12 6.55 10.70 18.71
N THR A 13 6.31 9.69 17.93
CA THR A 13 6.97 9.47 16.65
C THR A 13 5.95 9.00 15.61
N VAL A 14 6.01 9.53 14.40
CA VAL A 14 5.23 9.05 13.26
C VAL A 14 6.17 8.44 12.23
N LEU A 15 6.00 7.16 11.93
CA LEU A 15 6.68 6.46 10.83
C LEU A 15 5.78 6.50 9.60
N ILE A 16 6.16 7.30 8.62
CA ILE A 16 5.43 7.49 7.37
C ILE A 16 6.08 6.63 6.29
N THR A 17 5.29 5.75 5.67
CA THR A 17 5.82 4.82 4.64
C THR A 17 5.01 4.92 3.36
N ASN A 18 5.63 4.55 2.25
CA ASN A 18 4.93 4.25 1.00
C ASN A 18 4.32 2.84 1.04
N HIS A 19 3.33 2.57 0.19
CA HIS A 19 2.53 1.34 0.24
C HIS A 19 2.60 0.55 -1.06
N GLN A 20 3.33 -0.58 -1.05
CA GLN A 20 3.52 -1.44 -2.22
C GLN A 20 3.02 -2.88 -1.99
N HIS A 21 2.94 -3.33 -0.73
CA HIS A 21 2.56 -4.70 -0.37
C HIS A 21 1.88 -4.76 1.01
N MET A 22 1.07 -5.79 1.24
CA MET A 22 0.35 -5.95 2.52
C MET A 22 1.26 -6.11 3.74
N ASP A 23 2.41 -6.75 3.56
CA ASP A 23 3.29 -7.14 4.67
C ASP A 23 4.14 -6.00 5.24
N GLU A 24 4.12 -4.81 4.65
CA GLU A 24 5.00 -3.69 5.04
C GLU A 24 4.72 -3.21 6.46
N GLY A 25 3.44 -3.00 6.75
CA GLY A 25 3.00 -2.58 8.08
C GLY A 25 3.46 -3.55 9.15
N GLU A 26 3.20 -4.83 8.95
CA GLU A 26 3.55 -5.89 9.87
C GLU A 26 5.05 -6.02 10.07
N MET A 27 5.82 -5.99 8.99
CA MET A 27 7.29 -6.13 9.05
C MET A 27 7.97 -4.95 9.73
N VAL A 28 7.59 -3.72 9.39
CA VAL A 28 8.18 -2.51 9.99
C VAL A 28 7.78 -2.39 11.47
N THR A 29 6.52 -2.65 11.78
CA THR A 29 6.02 -2.55 13.15
C THR A 29 6.53 -3.67 14.04
N ALA A 30 6.58 -4.92 13.57
CA ALA A 30 7.19 -6.02 14.31
C ALA A 30 8.67 -5.70 14.63
N ARG A 31 9.42 -5.20 13.62
CA ARG A 31 10.81 -4.82 13.86
C ARG A 31 10.94 -3.65 14.84
N THR A 32 10.06 -2.65 14.76
CA THR A 32 10.04 -1.54 15.72
C THR A 32 9.77 -2.05 17.13
N PHE A 33 8.80 -2.95 17.28
CA PHE A 33 8.49 -3.58 18.57
C PHE A 33 9.67 -4.37 19.14
N PHE A 34 10.34 -5.22 18.35
CA PHE A 34 11.48 -6.01 18.84
C PHE A 34 12.72 -5.16 19.15
N LEU A 35 12.94 -4.05 18.46
CA LEU A 35 14.07 -3.16 18.72
C LEU A 35 13.79 -2.19 19.88
N HIS A 36 12.53 -1.79 20.05
CA HIS A 36 12.11 -0.78 21.02
C HIS A 36 10.85 -1.21 21.80
N PRO A 37 10.89 -2.35 22.55
CA PRO A 37 9.71 -2.91 23.20
C PRO A 37 9.09 -2.01 24.27
N TRP A 38 9.83 -1.00 24.73
CA TRP A 38 9.35 0.02 25.69
C TRP A 38 8.50 1.12 25.05
N LYS A 39 8.46 1.22 23.70
CA LYS A 39 7.65 2.22 23.01
C LYS A 39 6.28 1.63 22.65
N PRO A 40 5.19 2.25 23.10
CA PRO A 40 3.88 1.85 22.60
C PRO A 40 3.81 2.05 21.09
N LEU A 41 3.44 1.00 20.38
CA LEU A 41 3.25 1.03 18.94
C LEU A 41 1.75 1.13 18.65
N VAL A 42 1.38 2.06 17.77
CA VAL A 42 0.02 2.27 17.30
C VAL A 42 0.02 2.17 15.79
N MET A 43 -0.93 1.44 15.25
CA MET A 43 -1.18 1.34 13.80
C MET A 43 -2.61 1.79 13.51
N CYS A 44 -2.87 2.13 12.25
CA CYS A 44 -4.24 2.25 11.79
C CYS A 44 -4.50 1.26 10.64
N ASN A 45 -5.71 0.76 10.63
CA ASN A 45 -6.22 -0.05 9.53
C ASN A 45 -7.52 0.54 9.02
N SER A 46 -7.84 0.25 7.76
CA SER A 46 -9.14 0.62 7.21
C SER A 46 -10.25 0.19 8.17
N ARG A 47 -11.21 1.07 8.42
CA ARG A 47 -12.38 0.78 9.27
C ARG A 47 -13.07 -0.52 8.87
N ARG A 48 -13.03 -0.86 7.59
CA ARG A 48 -13.57 -2.11 7.05
C ARG A 48 -13.03 -3.37 7.73
N THR A 49 -11.77 -3.38 8.17
CA THR A 49 -11.18 -4.55 8.86
C THR A 49 -11.79 -4.82 10.24
N PHE A 50 -12.52 -3.83 10.76
CA PHE A 50 -13.26 -3.91 12.04
C PHE A 50 -14.73 -4.32 11.86
N GLU A 51 -15.21 -4.44 10.63
CA GLU A 51 -16.58 -4.84 10.33
C GLU A 51 -16.77 -6.36 10.51
N THR A 52 -17.96 -6.74 10.94
CA THR A 52 -18.33 -8.16 11.04
C THR A 52 -18.32 -8.82 9.68
N GLY A 53 -17.67 -9.99 9.58
CA GLY A 53 -17.59 -10.74 8.34
C GLY A 53 -16.48 -10.31 7.38
N PHE A 54 -15.61 -9.38 7.76
CA PHE A 54 -14.46 -9.00 6.94
C PHE A 54 -13.60 -10.21 6.52
N ILE A 55 -13.33 -11.13 7.45
CA ILE A 55 -12.57 -12.36 7.15
C ILE A 55 -13.29 -13.24 6.13
N ALA A 56 -14.61 -13.40 6.25
CA ALA A 56 -15.40 -14.18 5.30
C ALA A 56 -15.37 -13.60 3.89
N TRP A 57 -15.24 -12.29 3.77
CA TRP A 57 -15.06 -11.63 2.48
C TRP A 57 -13.65 -11.82 1.91
N GLN A 58 -12.62 -11.67 2.74
CA GLN A 58 -11.22 -11.86 2.34
C GLN A 58 -10.92 -13.33 1.94
N MET A 59 -11.52 -14.26 2.67
CA MET A 59 -11.36 -15.70 2.47
C MET A 59 -12.74 -16.38 2.33
N PRO A 60 -13.41 -16.27 1.17
CA PRO A 60 -14.79 -16.74 0.99
C PRO A 60 -15.01 -18.22 1.33
N TRP A 61 -13.98 -19.04 1.19
CA TRP A 61 -14.02 -20.47 1.54
C TRP A 61 -14.16 -20.72 3.05
N THR A 62 -13.87 -19.72 3.90
CA THR A 62 -14.09 -19.79 5.36
C THR A 62 -15.44 -19.22 5.77
N GLY A 63 -16.23 -18.69 4.85
CA GLY A 63 -17.41 -17.88 5.12
C GLY A 63 -18.50 -18.59 5.92
N TRP A 64 -18.54 -19.92 5.94
CA TRP A 64 -19.53 -20.69 6.70
C TRP A 64 -19.41 -20.47 8.23
N PHE A 65 -18.19 -20.18 8.75
CA PHE A 65 -17.95 -19.93 10.18
C PHE A 65 -17.43 -18.53 10.49
N THR A 66 -16.91 -17.80 9.50
CA THR A 66 -16.31 -16.47 9.75
C THR A 66 -17.23 -15.29 9.45
N ARG A 67 -18.44 -15.52 8.90
CA ARG A 67 -19.39 -14.43 8.59
C ARG A 67 -19.84 -13.62 9.82
N GLY A 68 -19.96 -14.26 10.97
CA GLY A 68 -20.30 -13.61 12.23
C GLY A 68 -19.09 -13.10 13.02
N LEU A 69 -17.87 -13.33 12.52
CA LEU A 69 -16.67 -12.97 13.24
C LEU A 69 -16.39 -11.46 13.13
N ASN A 70 -16.22 -10.83 14.29
CA ASN A 70 -15.77 -9.45 14.42
C ASN A 70 -14.43 -9.42 15.15
N LEU A 71 -13.42 -8.85 14.51
CA LEU A 71 -12.04 -8.79 15.04
C LEU A 71 -11.72 -7.48 15.75
N SER A 72 -12.69 -6.59 15.95
CA SER A 72 -12.44 -5.26 16.56
C SER A 72 -11.76 -5.36 17.93
N GLY A 73 -12.17 -6.30 18.79
CA GLY A 73 -11.52 -6.54 20.08
C GLY A 73 -10.06 -7.00 19.96
N LEU A 74 -9.76 -7.85 18.98
CA LEU A 74 -8.40 -8.29 18.68
C LEU A 74 -7.53 -7.12 18.20
N TRP A 75 -8.03 -6.33 17.25
CA TRP A 75 -7.30 -5.16 16.75
C TRP A 75 -7.04 -4.14 17.85
N ALA A 76 -8.03 -3.88 18.71
CA ALA A 76 -7.86 -2.99 19.87
C ALA A 76 -6.79 -3.48 20.84
N ALA A 77 -6.68 -4.81 21.08
CA ALA A 77 -5.67 -5.40 21.94
C ALA A 77 -4.25 -5.20 21.37
N TYR A 78 -4.11 -5.14 20.04
CA TYR A 78 -2.84 -4.84 19.37
C TYR A 78 -2.59 -3.34 19.12
N ASN A 79 -3.38 -2.43 19.73
CA ASN A 79 -3.33 -0.99 19.48
C ASN A 79 -3.51 -0.60 17.99
N ILE A 80 -4.27 -1.39 17.25
CA ILE A 80 -4.65 -1.05 15.89
C ILE A 80 -5.97 -0.27 15.96
N LEU A 81 -5.94 0.96 15.46
CA LEU A 81 -7.08 1.87 15.46
C LEU A 81 -7.77 1.88 14.10
N PRO A 82 -9.11 1.99 14.06
CA PRO A 82 -9.81 2.18 12.79
C PRO A 82 -9.53 3.57 12.21
N ILE A 83 -9.38 3.63 10.89
CA ILE A 83 -9.40 4.89 10.15
C ILE A 83 -10.34 4.77 8.95
N GLU A 84 -11.25 5.74 8.81
CA GLU A 84 -12.09 5.79 7.63
C GLU A 84 -11.31 6.41 6.48
N ASN A 85 -11.02 5.60 5.48
CA ASN A 85 -10.25 5.99 4.31
C ASN A 85 -11.06 5.96 3.00
N HIS A 86 -12.34 5.53 3.04
CA HIS A 86 -13.17 5.33 1.87
C HIS A 86 -14.31 6.36 1.79
N LEU A 87 -13.96 7.64 1.55
CA LEU A 87 -14.93 8.74 1.50
C LEU A 87 -15.81 8.74 0.25
N PHE A 88 -15.32 8.21 -0.87
CA PHE A 88 -16.01 8.30 -2.17
C PHE A 88 -16.66 6.99 -2.63
N SER A 89 -16.16 5.87 -2.17
CA SER A 89 -16.69 4.54 -2.48
C SER A 89 -16.65 3.67 -1.24
N ARG A 90 -17.71 2.89 -1.00
CA ARG A 90 -17.80 1.96 0.13
C ARG A 90 -18.43 0.64 -0.32
N PRO A 91 -18.14 -0.48 0.37
CA PRO A 91 -18.87 -1.72 0.14
C PRO A 91 -20.36 -1.50 0.39
N LEU A 92 -21.20 -2.10 -0.45
CA LEU A 92 -22.66 -1.98 -0.30
C LEU A 92 -23.12 -2.49 1.06
N ILE A 93 -22.54 -3.56 1.58
CA ILE A 93 -22.89 -4.12 2.89
C ILE A 93 -22.58 -3.15 4.04
N SER A 94 -21.46 -2.40 3.98
CA SER A 94 -21.12 -1.40 5.01
C SER A 94 -22.08 -0.21 4.98
N LEU A 95 -22.49 0.24 3.78
CA LEU A 95 -23.53 1.26 3.62
C LEU A 95 -24.88 0.77 4.15
N ALA A 96 -25.20 -0.49 3.86
CA ALA A 96 -26.44 -1.11 4.30
C ALA A 96 -26.50 -1.28 5.82
N GLU A 97 -25.40 -1.63 6.47
CA GLU A 97 -25.32 -1.75 7.94
C GLU A 97 -25.61 -0.40 8.60
N GLU A 98 -24.99 0.67 8.10
CA GLU A 98 -25.18 2.03 8.59
C GLU A 98 -26.63 2.48 8.43
N LEU A 99 -27.19 2.35 7.21
CA LEU A 99 -28.57 2.81 6.93
C LEU A 99 -29.63 1.94 7.59
N ARG A 100 -29.40 0.64 7.70
CA ARG A 100 -30.30 -0.28 8.40
C ARG A 100 -30.37 0.02 9.90
N SER A 101 -29.24 0.38 10.49
CA SER A 101 -29.20 0.78 11.91
C SER A 101 -30.03 2.05 12.18
N ALA A 102 -30.04 2.99 11.22
CA ALA A 102 -30.74 4.27 11.35
C ALA A 102 -32.24 4.19 10.95
N HIS A 103 -32.56 3.43 9.90
CA HIS A 103 -33.85 3.47 9.23
C HIS A 103 -34.60 2.12 9.18
N GLY A 104 -34.00 1.04 9.69
CA GLY A 104 -34.56 -0.29 9.56
C GLY A 104 -34.30 -0.94 8.18
N ASP A 105 -35.08 -1.97 7.86
CA ASP A 105 -34.85 -2.79 6.67
C ASP A 105 -35.53 -2.20 5.42
N LEU A 106 -34.87 -1.22 4.79
CA LEU A 106 -35.36 -0.52 3.62
C LEU A 106 -35.17 -1.31 2.31
N PRO A 107 -36.04 -1.09 1.29
CA PRO A 107 -35.75 -1.55 -0.07
C PRO A 107 -34.47 -0.92 -0.60
N LEU A 108 -33.62 -1.71 -1.25
CA LEU A 108 -32.35 -1.22 -1.83
C LEU A 108 -32.58 -0.14 -2.89
N GLU A 109 -33.71 -0.23 -3.65
CA GLU A 109 -34.10 0.79 -4.61
C GLU A 109 -34.46 2.15 -3.97
N ALA A 110 -34.81 2.19 -2.69
CA ALA A 110 -34.99 3.47 -1.98
C ALA A 110 -33.66 4.22 -1.83
N ILE A 111 -32.54 3.48 -1.77
CA ILE A 111 -31.21 4.00 -1.45
C ILE A 111 -30.36 4.21 -2.70
N LEU A 112 -30.44 3.30 -3.67
CA LEU A 112 -29.67 3.30 -4.91
C LEU A 112 -30.57 3.22 -6.13
N PRO A 113 -30.16 3.76 -7.28
CA PRO A 113 -30.91 3.57 -8.53
C PRO A 113 -30.82 2.10 -8.98
N GLY A 114 -31.89 1.61 -9.61
CA GLY A 114 -31.99 0.21 -10.08
C GLY A 114 -30.85 -0.19 -11.00
N GLU A 115 -30.39 0.72 -11.86
CA GLU A 115 -29.24 0.54 -12.76
C GLU A 115 -27.90 0.24 -12.01
N ALA A 116 -27.78 0.68 -10.75
CA ALA A 116 -26.63 0.38 -9.92
C ALA A 116 -26.77 -0.98 -9.19
N LEU A 117 -27.99 -1.43 -8.96
CA LEU A 117 -28.31 -2.69 -8.26
C LEU A 117 -28.39 -3.90 -9.19
N GLU A 118 -28.82 -3.69 -10.45
CA GLU A 118 -29.03 -4.74 -11.42
C GLU A 118 -27.76 -5.57 -11.73
N PRO A 119 -26.59 -4.94 -12.02
CA PRO A 119 -25.34 -5.67 -12.23
C PRO A 119 -24.90 -6.49 -11.02
N LEU A 120 -25.32 -6.08 -9.81
CA LEU A 120 -25.01 -6.75 -8.56
C LEU A 120 -26.04 -7.85 -8.21
N GLY A 121 -27.16 -7.94 -8.95
CA GLY A 121 -28.23 -8.90 -8.72
C GLY A 121 -29.07 -8.61 -7.47
N PHE A 122 -29.20 -7.34 -7.07
CA PHE A 122 -29.94 -6.90 -5.87
C PHE A 122 -31.21 -6.12 -6.17
N LYS A 123 -31.68 -6.08 -7.39
CA LYS A 123 -32.97 -5.49 -7.74
C LYS A 123 -34.12 -6.20 -7.01
N GLY A 124 -35.06 -5.46 -6.43
CA GLY A 124 -36.19 -6.03 -5.67
C GLY A 124 -35.82 -6.59 -4.29
N ARG A 125 -34.64 -6.27 -3.75
CA ARG A 125 -34.16 -6.73 -2.46
C ARG A 125 -34.22 -5.64 -1.39
N VAL A 126 -34.23 -6.08 -0.13
CA VAL A 126 -34.10 -5.19 1.03
C VAL A 126 -32.68 -5.24 1.61
N LEU A 127 -32.34 -4.30 2.50
CA LEU A 127 -31.01 -4.23 3.13
C LEU A 127 -30.62 -5.53 3.82
N GLY A 128 -31.55 -6.18 4.53
CA GLY A 128 -31.31 -7.43 5.24
C GLY A 128 -30.89 -8.60 4.36
N ASP A 129 -31.31 -8.59 3.09
CA ASP A 129 -30.97 -9.65 2.14
C ASP A 129 -29.47 -9.75 1.82
N LEU A 130 -28.71 -8.67 2.07
CA LEU A 130 -27.28 -8.62 1.80
C LEU A 130 -26.45 -9.59 2.68
N TRP A 131 -26.95 -9.91 3.89
CA TRP A 131 -26.27 -10.86 4.79
C TRP A 131 -26.61 -12.33 4.51
N MET A 132 -27.55 -12.59 3.60
CA MET A 132 -27.82 -13.96 3.19
C MET A 132 -26.59 -14.62 2.55
N PRO A 133 -26.32 -15.92 2.82
CA PRO A 133 -25.14 -16.63 2.29
C PRO A 133 -24.92 -16.46 0.80
N ALA A 134 -25.99 -16.54 0.00
CA ALA A 134 -25.94 -16.42 -1.45
C ALA A 134 -25.57 -14.99 -1.95
N ASN A 135 -25.77 -13.98 -1.11
CA ASN A 135 -25.58 -12.58 -1.45
C ASN A 135 -24.28 -11.99 -0.87
N PHE A 136 -23.81 -12.59 0.22
CA PHE A 136 -22.78 -12.00 1.09
C PHE A 136 -21.52 -11.52 0.32
N VAL A 137 -20.95 -12.36 -0.55
CA VAL A 137 -19.74 -11.98 -1.31
C VAL A 137 -20.02 -10.81 -2.26
N ARG A 138 -21.17 -10.84 -2.97
CA ARG A 138 -21.58 -9.76 -3.89
C ARG A 138 -21.92 -8.47 -3.16
N ALA A 139 -22.43 -8.56 -1.93
CA ALA A 139 -22.74 -7.42 -1.09
C ALA A 139 -21.50 -6.60 -0.68
N HIS A 140 -20.30 -7.17 -0.79
CA HIS A 140 -19.04 -6.46 -0.61
C HIS A 140 -18.56 -5.68 -1.87
N ALA A 141 -19.37 -5.65 -2.95
CA ALA A 141 -19.07 -4.82 -4.11
C ALA A 141 -19.03 -3.33 -3.74
N TRP A 142 -18.07 -2.63 -4.32
CA TRP A 142 -17.87 -1.20 -4.09
C TRP A 142 -18.90 -0.35 -4.81
N VAL A 143 -19.54 0.53 -4.08
CA VAL A 143 -20.54 1.49 -4.59
C VAL A 143 -20.04 2.90 -4.33
N LYS A 144 -20.13 3.77 -5.36
CA LYS A 144 -19.81 5.19 -5.20
C LYS A 144 -20.88 5.86 -4.32
N VAL A 145 -20.46 6.53 -3.23
CA VAL A 145 -21.37 7.27 -2.33
C VAL A 145 -22.18 8.32 -3.09
N ALA A 146 -21.60 8.88 -4.16
CA ALA A 146 -22.29 9.82 -5.05
C ALA A 146 -23.55 9.23 -5.74
N LYS A 147 -23.66 7.89 -5.87
CA LYS A 147 -24.81 7.20 -6.47
C LYS A 147 -25.97 7.01 -5.47
N LEU A 148 -25.74 7.25 -4.19
CA LEU A 148 -26.84 7.18 -3.20
C LEU A 148 -27.89 8.25 -3.49
N LYS A 149 -29.16 7.88 -3.33
CA LYS A 149 -30.29 8.80 -3.40
C LYS A 149 -30.36 9.72 -2.16
N GLN A 150 -30.97 10.88 -2.32
CA GLN A 150 -31.30 11.73 -1.17
C GLN A 150 -32.51 11.13 -0.42
N PRO A 151 -32.54 11.27 0.91
CA PRO A 151 -31.61 12.01 1.79
C PRO A 151 -30.36 11.21 2.22
N TYR A 152 -30.30 9.91 1.95
CA TYR A 152 -29.29 8.98 2.43
C TYR A 152 -27.86 9.37 2.05
N ARG A 153 -27.67 9.93 0.85
CA ARG A 153 -26.36 10.44 0.42
C ARG A 153 -25.81 11.49 1.38
N ARG A 154 -26.63 12.47 1.76
CA ARG A 154 -26.22 13.54 2.68
C ARG A 154 -25.88 12.98 4.04
N GLU A 155 -26.76 12.14 4.58
CA GLU A 155 -26.59 11.49 5.88
C GLU A 155 -25.28 10.67 5.95
N VAL A 156 -25.03 9.81 4.96
CA VAL A 156 -23.79 9.03 4.89
C VAL A 156 -22.56 9.93 4.82
N LEU A 157 -22.58 11.01 4.05
CA LEU A 157 -21.45 11.94 3.95
C LEU A 157 -21.19 12.70 5.27
N GLU A 158 -22.25 13.12 5.97
CA GLU A 158 -22.15 13.79 7.27
C GLU A 158 -21.57 12.82 8.33
N ASN A 159 -22.08 11.59 8.36
CA ASN A 159 -21.57 10.55 9.27
C ASN A 159 -20.12 10.19 8.97
N LEU A 160 -19.73 10.03 7.70
CA LEU A 160 -18.35 9.77 7.29
C LEU A 160 -17.39 10.87 7.79
N ARG A 161 -17.78 12.14 7.66
CA ARG A 161 -16.98 13.27 8.16
C ARG A 161 -16.82 13.22 9.68
N ALA A 162 -17.91 12.94 10.40
CA ALA A 162 -17.91 12.83 11.86
C ALA A 162 -17.03 11.66 12.33
N VAL A 163 -17.15 10.52 11.67
CA VAL A 163 -16.34 9.32 11.95
C VAL A 163 -14.87 9.59 11.69
N THR A 164 -14.52 10.14 10.53
CA THR A 164 -13.12 10.48 10.19
C THR A 164 -12.51 11.43 11.22
N LYS A 165 -13.24 12.48 11.62
CA LYS A 165 -12.78 13.42 12.65
C LYS A 165 -12.52 12.73 13.99
N ARG A 166 -13.42 11.85 14.40
CA ARG A 166 -13.28 11.07 15.64
C ARG A 166 -12.10 10.09 15.58
N ASP A 167 -11.91 9.41 14.46
CA ASP A 167 -10.80 8.47 14.28
C ASP A 167 -9.45 9.20 14.35
N ILE A 168 -9.31 10.34 13.66
CA ILE A 168 -8.11 11.18 13.74
C ILE A 168 -7.86 11.65 15.16
N ALA A 169 -8.89 12.12 15.88
CA ALA A 169 -8.74 12.57 17.26
C ALA A 169 -8.27 11.45 18.20
N ALA A 170 -8.78 10.23 18.03
CA ALA A 170 -8.34 9.07 18.79
C ALA A 170 -6.85 8.71 18.51
N ILE A 171 -6.42 8.81 17.27
CA ILE A 171 -5.02 8.57 16.90
C ILE A 171 -4.12 9.67 17.49
N VAL A 172 -4.49 10.93 17.36
CA VAL A 172 -3.75 12.07 17.93
C VAL A 172 -3.56 11.89 19.45
N GLU A 173 -4.61 11.51 20.17
CA GLU A 173 -4.52 11.30 21.61
C GLU A 173 -3.53 10.18 21.96
N ARG A 174 -3.55 9.07 21.23
CA ARG A 174 -2.57 7.98 21.43
C ARG A 174 -1.14 8.40 21.14
N VAL A 175 -0.94 9.20 20.10
CA VAL A 175 0.41 9.68 19.73
C VAL A 175 0.91 10.66 20.79
N ARG A 176 0.06 11.56 21.31
CA ARG A 176 0.41 12.51 22.37
C ARG A 176 0.92 11.84 23.65
N THR A 177 0.51 10.61 23.93
CA THR A 177 1.02 9.83 25.07
C THR A 177 2.44 9.24 24.83
N GLY A 178 3.12 9.60 23.74
CA GLY A 178 4.50 9.16 23.43
C GLY A 178 4.58 7.89 22.57
N ALA A 179 3.47 7.48 21.95
CA ALA A 179 3.47 6.30 21.08
C ALA A 179 4.21 6.53 19.76
N THR A 180 4.70 5.44 19.18
CA THR A 180 5.12 5.39 17.78
C THR A 180 3.92 5.01 16.91
N PHE A 181 3.56 5.88 15.99
CA PHE A 181 2.46 5.65 15.05
C PHE A 181 2.98 5.32 13.66
N TYR A 182 2.54 4.19 13.12
CA TYR A 182 2.86 3.76 11.76
C TYR A 182 1.70 4.09 10.81
N ILE A 183 2.00 4.72 9.67
CA ILE A 183 1.00 5.08 8.67
C ILE A 183 1.54 5.00 7.24
N THR A 184 0.67 4.55 6.33
CA THR A 184 0.81 4.64 4.88
C THR A 184 -0.19 5.68 4.34
N PRO A 185 0.19 6.97 4.21
CA PRO A 185 -0.77 8.03 3.90
C PRO A 185 -1.33 7.98 2.48
N GLU A 186 -0.81 7.14 1.61
CA GLU A 186 -1.41 6.81 0.31
C GLU A 186 -2.80 6.19 0.46
N GLY A 187 -2.97 5.34 1.48
CA GLY A 187 -4.23 4.70 1.82
C GLY A 187 -4.68 3.59 0.86
N ASP A 188 -3.87 3.28 -0.14
CA ASP A 188 -4.04 2.16 -1.07
C ASP A 188 -2.69 1.74 -1.64
N PHE A 189 -2.61 0.53 -2.22
CA PHE A 189 -1.40 0.02 -2.84
C PHE A 189 -1.13 0.71 -4.16
N SER A 190 0.15 1.00 -4.44
CA SER A 190 0.55 1.40 -5.78
C SER A 190 0.37 0.23 -6.76
N HIS A 191 -0.30 0.48 -7.89
CA HIS A 191 -0.50 -0.50 -8.97
C HIS A 191 0.49 -0.34 -10.13
N ASP A 192 1.11 0.83 -10.25
CA ASP A 192 1.98 1.20 -11.36
C ASP A 192 3.41 1.59 -10.94
N GLY A 193 3.74 1.52 -9.65
CA GLY A 193 5.04 1.87 -9.09
C GLY A 193 5.20 3.34 -8.68
N ARG A 194 4.23 4.20 -9.00
CA ARG A 194 4.20 5.60 -8.56
C ARG A 194 3.45 5.73 -7.24
N MET A 195 3.79 6.75 -6.49
CA MET A 195 3.09 7.05 -5.25
C MET A 195 1.73 7.67 -5.54
N HIS A 196 0.73 7.21 -4.82
CA HIS A 196 -0.57 7.87 -4.83
C HIS A 196 -0.50 9.23 -4.10
N PRO A 197 -1.44 10.14 -4.40
CA PRO A 197 -1.54 11.39 -3.66
C PRO A 197 -1.67 11.13 -2.15
N MET A 198 -0.81 11.79 -1.37
CA MET A 198 -0.79 11.66 0.08
C MET A 198 -2.06 12.24 0.71
N ARG A 199 -2.69 11.49 1.59
CA ARG A 199 -3.79 11.96 2.43
C ARG A 199 -3.20 12.71 3.62
N GLY A 200 -2.90 14.02 3.43
CA GLY A 200 -2.12 14.82 4.38
C GLY A 200 -2.78 15.06 5.74
N GLY A 201 -4.12 15.08 5.81
CA GLY A 201 -4.84 15.55 6.98
C GLY A 201 -4.46 14.88 8.31
N ILE A 202 -4.15 13.58 8.32
CA ILE A 202 -3.71 12.88 9.54
C ILE A 202 -2.26 13.25 9.91
N VAL A 203 -1.37 13.37 8.92
CA VAL A 203 0.03 13.75 9.16
C VAL A 203 0.10 15.18 9.64
N GLU A 204 -0.68 16.08 9.05
CA GLU A 204 -0.82 17.47 9.49
C GLU A 204 -1.34 17.56 10.93
N ALA A 205 -2.34 16.75 11.29
CA ALA A 205 -2.87 16.69 12.65
C ALA A 205 -1.86 16.19 13.68
N LEU A 206 -0.90 15.34 13.28
CA LEU A 206 0.11 14.74 14.15
C LEU A 206 1.41 15.55 14.24
N SER A 207 1.75 16.30 13.20
CA SER A 207 3.03 17.03 13.11
C SER A 207 3.33 18.00 14.28
N PRO A 208 2.35 18.63 14.95
CA PRO A 208 2.62 19.47 16.11
C PRO A 208 3.03 18.70 17.37
N PHE A 209 2.81 17.40 17.41
CA PHE A 209 2.95 16.58 18.62
C PHE A 209 4.00 15.48 18.51
N ALA A 210 4.53 15.23 17.31
CA ALA A 210 5.38 14.07 17.07
C ALA A 210 6.51 14.38 16.09
N ASP A 211 7.64 13.74 16.29
CA ASP A 211 8.71 13.70 15.28
C ASP A 211 8.28 12.85 14.09
N LEU A 212 8.38 13.41 12.89
CA LEU A 212 8.05 12.71 11.66
C LEU A 212 9.28 12.02 11.08
N TRP A 213 9.12 10.75 10.73
CA TRP A 213 10.15 9.93 10.13
C TRP A 213 9.64 9.28 8.87
N LEU A 214 10.44 9.28 7.82
CA LEU A 214 10.18 8.58 6.59
C LEU A 214 10.77 7.18 6.65
N CYS A 215 10.00 6.19 6.25
CA CYS A 215 10.44 4.82 6.08
C CYS A 215 10.16 4.42 4.62
N ALA A 216 11.05 4.81 3.71
CA ALA A 216 10.89 4.59 2.29
C ALA A 216 11.22 3.13 1.93
N ILE A 217 10.25 2.44 1.34
CA ILE A 217 10.29 1.01 1.05
C ILE A 217 10.46 0.77 -0.44
N ALA A 218 11.30 -0.20 -0.79
CA ALA A 218 11.40 -0.79 -2.12
C ALA A 218 11.55 -2.30 -2.02
N TYR A 219 10.96 -3.02 -2.97
CA TYR A 219 11.19 -4.45 -3.14
C TYR A 219 12.13 -4.71 -4.31
N ASP A 220 12.89 -5.80 -4.22
CA ASP A 220 13.74 -6.29 -5.31
C ASP A 220 13.18 -7.62 -5.85
N PRO A 221 12.06 -7.58 -6.63
CA PRO A 221 11.34 -8.78 -7.04
C PRO A 221 12.13 -9.66 -8.02
N PHE A 222 13.11 -9.12 -8.76
CA PHE A 222 13.89 -9.93 -9.70
C PHE A 222 15.02 -10.71 -9.02
N ARG A 223 15.30 -10.41 -7.77
CA ARG A 223 16.25 -11.18 -6.99
C ARG A 223 15.70 -12.59 -6.69
N GLY A 224 16.57 -13.60 -6.80
CA GLY A 224 16.22 -14.98 -6.48
C GLY A 224 16.00 -15.22 -4.99
N GLY A 225 15.28 -16.31 -4.64
CA GLY A 225 15.00 -16.70 -3.27
C GLY A 225 13.84 -15.94 -2.63
N ARG A 226 14.00 -15.55 -1.36
CA ARG A 226 13.01 -14.74 -0.63
C ARG A 226 12.95 -13.34 -1.22
N LEU A 227 11.76 -12.77 -1.25
CA LEU A 227 11.56 -11.38 -1.69
C LEU A 227 12.26 -10.42 -0.73
N PRO A 228 13.32 -9.70 -1.15
CA PRO A 228 13.94 -8.71 -0.29
C PRO A 228 13.05 -7.48 -0.20
N MET A 229 12.69 -7.10 1.02
CA MET A 229 12.16 -5.79 1.34
C MET A 229 13.31 -4.93 1.85
N LEU A 230 13.55 -3.81 1.20
CA LEU A 230 14.58 -2.83 1.51
C LEU A 230 13.88 -1.57 2.01
N TYR A 231 14.31 -1.01 3.13
CA TYR A 231 13.75 0.24 3.60
C TYR A 231 14.81 1.14 4.22
N ARG A 232 14.66 2.43 3.93
CA ARG A 232 15.50 3.51 4.41
C ARG A 232 14.73 4.37 5.39
N VAL A 233 15.28 4.57 6.58
CA VAL A 233 14.67 5.36 7.64
C VAL A 233 15.41 6.69 7.76
N LEU A 234 14.67 7.80 7.66
CA LEU A 234 15.18 9.17 7.70
C LEU A 234 14.26 10.05 8.54
N ARG A 235 14.82 11.03 9.26
CA ARG A 235 14.01 12.07 9.89
C ARG A 235 13.47 13.02 8.81
N TYR A 236 12.19 13.33 8.86
CA TYR A 236 11.58 14.31 7.96
C TYR A 236 11.82 15.72 8.49
N THR A 237 12.38 16.57 7.65
CA THR A 237 12.78 17.94 8.02
C THR A 237 11.82 19.02 7.53
N GLY A 238 10.81 18.66 6.75
CA GLY A 238 9.85 19.61 6.18
C GLY A 238 10.36 20.39 4.97
N SER A 239 11.53 20.02 4.40
CA SER A 239 12.14 20.72 3.26
C SER A 239 11.38 20.57 1.94
N ALA A 240 10.55 19.54 1.82
CA ALA A 240 9.68 19.30 0.67
C ALA A 240 8.44 18.55 1.12
N ASP A 241 7.45 18.34 0.22
CA ASP A 241 6.29 17.52 0.54
C ASP A 241 6.70 16.07 0.84
N ILE A 242 5.88 15.39 1.65
CA ILE A 242 6.15 14.03 2.14
C ILE A 242 6.27 13.03 0.99
N GLY A 243 5.41 13.15 -0.03
CA GLY A 243 5.42 12.24 -1.19
C GLY A 243 6.74 12.33 -1.96
N THR A 244 7.18 13.54 -2.30
CA THR A 244 8.47 13.78 -2.95
C THR A 244 9.63 13.27 -2.08
N SER A 245 9.58 13.52 -0.77
CA SER A 245 10.64 13.09 0.16
C SER A 245 10.71 11.57 0.30
N LEU A 246 9.56 10.88 0.39
CA LEU A 246 9.49 9.42 0.41
C LEU A 246 9.97 8.82 -0.91
N ALA A 247 9.51 9.36 -2.05
CA ALA A 247 9.90 8.86 -3.36
C ALA A 247 11.42 8.97 -3.58
N ALA A 248 12.01 10.11 -3.23
CA ALA A 248 13.46 10.34 -3.32
C ALA A 248 14.27 9.44 -2.38
N ALA A 249 13.70 9.07 -1.23
CA ALA A 249 14.35 8.23 -0.24
C ALA A 249 14.31 6.73 -0.56
N ARG A 250 13.48 6.28 -1.52
CA ARG A 250 13.36 4.85 -1.87
C ARG A 250 14.68 4.28 -2.32
N PRO A 251 15.08 3.08 -1.83
CA PRO A 251 16.27 2.39 -2.30
C PRO A 251 16.16 2.03 -3.78
N ILE A 252 17.18 2.36 -4.56
CA ILE A 252 17.32 1.89 -5.95
C ILE A 252 17.84 0.45 -5.92
N THR A 253 17.08 -0.46 -6.55
CA THR A 253 17.32 -1.90 -6.54
C THR A 253 17.81 -2.41 -7.89
N THR A 254 18.30 -3.65 -7.91
CA THR A 254 18.62 -4.35 -9.16
C THR A 254 17.42 -4.43 -10.10
N SER A 255 16.23 -4.71 -9.53
CA SER A 255 14.99 -4.79 -10.31
C SER A 255 14.66 -3.48 -11.01
N ALA A 256 14.84 -2.34 -10.33
CA ALA A 256 14.55 -1.04 -10.89
C ALA A 256 15.45 -0.68 -12.09
N LEU A 257 16.77 -0.85 -11.96
CA LEU A 257 17.70 -0.54 -13.03
C LEU A 257 17.60 -1.54 -14.20
N LEU A 258 17.42 -2.84 -13.90
CA LEU A 258 17.23 -3.86 -14.91
C LEU A 258 15.91 -3.67 -15.67
N ALA A 259 14.82 -3.27 -14.99
CA ALA A 259 13.53 -2.97 -15.62
C ALA A 259 13.65 -1.84 -16.66
N ALA A 260 14.39 -0.79 -16.34
CA ALA A 260 14.67 0.30 -17.27
C ALA A 260 15.43 -0.23 -18.53
N PHE A 261 16.42 -1.09 -18.36
CA PHE A 261 17.10 -1.72 -19.50
C PHE A 261 16.17 -2.62 -20.32
N LEU A 262 15.32 -3.43 -19.67
CA LEU A 262 14.41 -4.35 -20.36
C LEU A 262 13.35 -3.66 -21.22
N LEU A 263 12.96 -2.43 -20.85
CA LEU A 263 11.96 -1.64 -21.61
C LEU A 263 12.59 -0.75 -22.68
N GLU A 264 13.78 -0.21 -22.45
CA GLU A 264 14.45 0.76 -23.33
C GLU A 264 15.50 0.12 -24.25
N GLY A 265 16.00 -1.05 -23.87
CA GLY A 265 17.08 -1.73 -24.59
C GLY A 265 16.59 -2.54 -25.80
N PRO A 266 17.50 -3.29 -26.40
CA PRO A 266 17.19 -4.10 -27.57
C PRO A 266 16.25 -5.26 -27.23
N ARG A 267 15.39 -5.66 -28.20
CA ARG A 267 14.44 -6.78 -28.04
C ARG A 267 15.09 -8.09 -27.68
N THR A 268 16.32 -8.30 -28.14
CA THR A 268 17.15 -9.47 -27.83
C THR A 268 18.53 -9.01 -27.37
N PHE A 269 19.04 -9.54 -26.26
CA PHE A 269 20.27 -9.08 -25.61
C PHE A 269 21.03 -10.26 -24.98
N ALA A 270 22.33 -10.12 -24.80
CA ALA A 270 23.14 -11.02 -24.00
C ALA A 270 23.14 -10.58 -22.51
N ALA A 271 23.50 -11.50 -21.61
CA ALA A 271 23.59 -11.14 -20.17
C ALA A 271 24.57 -9.97 -19.95
N GLN A 272 25.66 -9.94 -20.67
CA GLN A 272 26.67 -8.87 -20.56
C GLN A 272 26.16 -7.50 -21.02
N ASP A 273 25.21 -7.43 -21.95
CA ASP A 273 24.59 -6.18 -22.37
C ASP A 273 23.76 -5.58 -21.21
N ALA A 274 23.02 -6.43 -20.49
CA ALA A 274 22.26 -6.02 -19.31
C ALA A 274 23.18 -5.58 -18.16
N VAL A 275 24.27 -6.31 -17.91
CA VAL A 275 25.28 -5.95 -16.91
C VAL A 275 25.89 -4.59 -17.20
N ARG A 276 26.34 -4.39 -18.44
CA ARG A 276 26.93 -3.11 -18.89
C ARG A 276 25.94 -1.97 -18.71
N ALA A 277 24.72 -2.13 -19.20
CA ALA A 277 23.70 -1.09 -19.12
C ALA A 277 23.32 -0.74 -17.67
N VAL A 278 23.26 -1.72 -16.76
CA VAL A 278 23.03 -1.44 -15.33
C VAL A 278 24.21 -0.71 -14.69
N ARG A 279 25.47 -1.07 -15.02
CA ARG A 279 26.66 -0.34 -14.55
C ARG A 279 26.67 1.11 -15.03
N GLU A 280 26.48 1.35 -16.33
CA GLU A 280 26.40 2.68 -16.92
C GLU A 280 25.32 3.54 -16.24
N ARG A 281 24.15 2.94 -15.95
CA ARG A 281 23.09 3.65 -15.21
C ARG A 281 23.47 3.94 -13.75
N LEU A 282 24.17 3.01 -13.08
CA LEU A 282 24.66 3.24 -11.71
C LEU A 282 25.61 4.44 -11.66
N ASP A 283 26.51 4.54 -12.64
CA ASP A 283 27.50 5.63 -12.72
C ASP A 283 26.86 7.00 -13.04
N LEU A 284 25.66 6.99 -13.62
CA LEU A 284 24.90 8.22 -13.96
C LEU A 284 23.88 8.62 -12.89
N LEU A 285 23.77 7.86 -11.80
CA LEU A 285 22.82 8.22 -10.74
C LEU A 285 23.26 9.50 -10.01
N PRO A 286 22.31 10.36 -9.60
CA PRO A 286 22.61 11.49 -8.73
C PRO A 286 23.18 11.04 -7.38
N ASP A 287 24.10 11.82 -6.79
CA ASP A 287 24.75 11.50 -5.51
C ASP A 287 23.77 11.44 -4.33
N ASN A 288 22.64 12.12 -4.43
CA ASN A 288 21.63 12.19 -3.37
C ASN A 288 20.63 11.02 -3.37
N VAL A 289 20.75 10.07 -4.29
CA VAL A 289 19.92 8.84 -4.27
C VAL A 289 20.59 7.74 -3.44
N PHE A 290 19.77 6.86 -2.90
CA PHE A 290 20.25 5.72 -2.13
C PHE A 290 20.15 4.43 -2.96
N VAL A 291 21.28 3.81 -3.21
CA VAL A 291 21.38 2.54 -3.94
C VAL A 291 21.59 1.39 -2.97
N ASP A 292 21.00 0.23 -3.23
CA ASP A 292 21.26 -0.99 -2.45
C ASP A 292 22.79 -1.27 -2.44
N PRO A 293 23.45 -1.29 -1.27
CA PRO A 293 24.89 -1.53 -1.17
C PRO A 293 25.35 -2.88 -1.75
N GLU A 294 24.48 -3.87 -1.83
CA GLU A 294 24.84 -5.14 -2.50
C GLU A 294 24.88 -4.99 -4.02
N LEU A 295 23.97 -4.20 -4.58
CA LEU A 295 24.01 -3.85 -6.00
C LEU A 295 25.28 -3.04 -6.33
N GLN A 296 25.64 -2.07 -5.48
CA GLN A 296 26.86 -1.29 -5.67
C GLN A 296 28.14 -2.15 -5.61
N ARG A 297 28.17 -3.09 -4.66
CA ARG A 297 29.35 -3.96 -4.46
C ARG A 297 29.55 -4.98 -5.58
N ALA A 298 28.48 -5.56 -6.10
CA ALA A 298 28.52 -6.67 -7.02
C ALA A 298 27.40 -6.56 -8.10
N PRO A 299 27.42 -5.52 -8.94
CA PRO A 299 26.35 -5.29 -9.92
C PRO A 299 26.20 -6.42 -10.92
N GLU A 300 27.29 -7.03 -11.36
CA GLU A 300 27.27 -8.15 -12.29
C GLU A 300 26.55 -9.38 -11.70
N ALA A 301 26.94 -9.80 -10.50
CA ALA A 301 26.33 -10.94 -9.83
C ALA A 301 24.82 -10.68 -9.56
N ALA A 302 24.46 -9.45 -9.18
CA ALA A 302 23.08 -9.05 -8.95
C ALA A 302 22.23 -9.14 -10.24
N VAL A 303 22.74 -8.63 -11.36
CA VAL A 303 22.05 -8.68 -12.66
C VAL A 303 21.93 -10.10 -13.18
N VAL A 304 23.01 -10.90 -13.14
CA VAL A 304 22.98 -12.32 -13.58
C VAL A 304 21.96 -13.11 -12.76
N SER A 305 21.91 -12.93 -11.43
CA SER A 305 20.92 -13.56 -10.57
C SER A 305 19.49 -13.13 -10.91
N ALA A 306 19.29 -11.85 -11.23
CA ALA A 306 17.99 -11.31 -11.63
C ALA A 306 17.53 -11.89 -12.98
N LEU A 307 18.40 -11.97 -13.97
CA LEU A 307 18.09 -12.60 -15.27
C LEU A 307 17.71 -14.07 -15.12
N ALA A 308 18.45 -14.83 -14.30
CA ALA A 308 18.13 -16.23 -13.99
C ALA A 308 16.74 -16.36 -13.34
N THR A 309 16.39 -15.45 -12.44
CA THR A 309 15.06 -15.42 -11.77
C THR A 309 13.95 -15.11 -12.77
N LEU A 310 14.12 -14.10 -13.61
CA LEU A 310 13.15 -13.73 -14.65
C LEU A 310 12.97 -14.86 -15.69
N ARG A 311 14.05 -15.57 -16.04
CA ARG A 311 13.98 -16.76 -16.89
C ARG A 311 13.17 -17.88 -16.22
N LYS A 312 13.45 -18.18 -14.95
CA LYS A 312 12.69 -19.19 -14.18
C LYS A 312 11.20 -18.89 -14.14
N ARG A 313 10.82 -17.61 -14.09
CA ARG A 313 9.42 -17.14 -14.10
C ARG A 313 8.82 -17.06 -15.50
N ARG A 314 9.58 -17.34 -16.53
CA ARG A 314 9.17 -17.21 -17.93
C ARG A 314 8.84 -15.75 -18.33
N THR A 315 9.31 -14.77 -17.59
CA THR A 315 9.29 -13.36 -17.99
C THR A 315 10.35 -13.09 -19.06
N LEU A 316 11.47 -13.82 -19.00
CA LEU A 316 12.46 -13.91 -20.07
C LEU A 316 12.49 -15.31 -20.65
N VAL A 317 12.68 -15.40 -21.95
CA VAL A 317 13.05 -16.64 -22.64
C VAL A 317 14.48 -16.51 -23.15
N ALA A 318 15.22 -17.63 -23.13
CA ALA A 318 16.58 -17.68 -23.64
C ALA A 318 16.62 -18.56 -24.91
N ASN A 319 17.23 -18.02 -25.95
CA ASN A 319 17.57 -18.76 -27.15
C ASN A 319 19.08 -18.65 -27.35
N ALA A 320 19.79 -19.79 -27.22
CA ALA A 320 21.24 -19.84 -27.07
C ALA A 320 21.70 -18.90 -25.91
N GLU A 321 22.55 -17.93 -26.19
CA GLU A 321 23.11 -16.98 -25.23
C GLU A 321 22.34 -15.65 -25.13
N ARG A 322 21.22 -15.54 -25.85
CA ARG A 322 20.43 -14.30 -25.89
C ARG A 322 19.10 -14.45 -25.20
N TYR A 323 18.70 -13.39 -24.51
CA TYR A 323 17.41 -13.26 -23.83
C TYR A 323 16.44 -12.40 -24.64
N SER A 324 15.16 -12.67 -24.49
CA SER A 324 14.08 -11.78 -24.95
C SER A 324 12.96 -11.70 -23.91
N LEU A 325 12.34 -10.52 -23.81
CA LEU A 325 11.23 -10.25 -22.91
C LEU A 325 9.94 -10.84 -23.47
N THR A 326 9.16 -11.52 -22.62
CA THR A 326 7.85 -12.09 -22.99
C THR A 326 6.71 -11.17 -22.58
N ALA A 327 5.47 -11.55 -22.93
CA ALA A 327 4.26 -10.88 -22.44
C ALA A 327 3.95 -11.21 -20.96
N ARG A 328 4.59 -12.23 -20.37
CA ARG A 328 4.34 -12.63 -18.97
C ARG A 328 5.18 -11.78 -18.02
N ARG A 329 4.59 -10.67 -17.53
CA ARG A 329 5.30 -9.68 -16.72
C ARG A 329 4.83 -9.59 -15.27
N ALA A 330 3.71 -10.25 -14.92
CA ALA A 330 3.21 -10.29 -13.55
C ALA A 330 4.10 -11.13 -12.64
N ASP A 331 4.23 -10.72 -11.38
CA ASP A 331 4.87 -11.50 -10.31
C ASP A 331 3.77 -12.04 -9.38
N PRO A 332 3.66 -13.36 -9.17
CA PRO A 332 2.59 -13.95 -8.36
C PRO A 332 2.61 -13.52 -6.88
N ARG A 333 3.68 -12.92 -6.41
CA ARG A 333 3.77 -12.35 -5.06
C ARG A 333 3.10 -10.98 -4.93
N PHE A 334 2.81 -10.32 -6.06
CA PHE A 334 2.19 -9.00 -6.16
C PHE A 334 0.95 -9.08 -7.07
N LEU A 335 -0.13 -9.67 -6.56
CA LEU A 335 -1.33 -9.96 -7.35
C LEU A 335 -2.03 -8.71 -7.92
N HIS A 336 -1.80 -7.56 -7.31
CA HIS A 336 -2.36 -6.27 -7.74
C HIS A 336 -1.52 -5.56 -8.82
N ILE A 337 -0.33 -6.09 -9.16
CA ILE A 337 0.57 -5.49 -10.15
C ILE A 337 0.56 -6.32 -11.42
N PRO A 338 -0.05 -5.85 -12.52
CA PRO A 338 -0.15 -6.61 -13.77
C PRO A 338 1.17 -6.69 -14.54
N ASP A 339 1.98 -5.64 -14.49
CA ASP A 339 3.30 -5.57 -15.13
C ASP A 339 4.37 -5.12 -14.13
N MET A 340 5.13 -6.10 -13.61
CA MET A 340 6.19 -5.83 -12.64
C MET A 340 7.40 -5.11 -13.26
N ILE A 341 7.63 -5.26 -14.56
CA ILE A 341 8.73 -4.56 -15.24
C ILE A 341 8.41 -3.06 -15.31
N GLU A 342 7.22 -2.73 -15.79
CA GLU A 342 6.75 -1.34 -15.86
C GLU A 342 6.67 -0.71 -14.46
N PHE A 343 6.16 -1.44 -13.48
CA PHE A 343 6.10 -1.01 -12.08
C PHE A 343 7.48 -0.59 -11.55
N GLN A 344 8.50 -1.43 -11.72
CA GLN A 344 9.86 -1.15 -11.25
C GLN A 344 10.50 0.03 -12.00
N ARG A 345 10.23 0.16 -13.30
CA ARG A 345 10.67 1.28 -14.12
C ARG A 345 10.05 2.62 -13.66
N ASN A 346 8.73 2.64 -13.48
CA ASN A 346 8.02 3.84 -13.03
C ASN A 346 8.47 4.28 -11.62
N MET A 347 8.71 3.31 -10.73
CA MET A 347 9.25 3.58 -9.40
C MET A 347 10.63 4.23 -9.47
N LEU A 348 11.53 3.75 -10.35
CA LEU A 348 12.84 4.35 -10.58
C LEU A 348 12.73 5.78 -11.07
N ASP A 349 11.90 6.03 -12.09
CA ASP A 349 11.71 7.35 -12.68
C ASP A 349 11.23 8.37 -11.67
N GLU A 350 10.24 7.98 -10.87
CA GLU A 350 9.71 8.87 -9.82
C GLU A 350 10.77 9.14 -8.74
N THR A 351 11.53 8.11 -8.35
CA THR A 351 12.64 8.26 -7.39
C THR A 351 13.68 9.27 -7.90
N LEU A 352 14.12 9.13 -9.16
CA LEU A 352 15.10 10.03 -9.76
C LEU A 352 14.55 11.45 -9.96
N ALA A 353 13.30 11.58 -10.40
CA ALA A 353 12.65 12.88 -10.56
C ALA A 353 12.52 13.62 -9.22
N SER A 354 12.14 12.89 -8.16
CA SER A 354 12.01 13.44 -6.82
C SER A 354 13.36 13.82 -6.21
N ALA A 355 14.40 13.00 -6.41
CA ALA A 355 15.74 13.31 -5.94
C ALA A 355 16.32 14.55 -6.62
N ARG A 356 16.07 14.74 -7.93
CA ARG A 356 16.47 15.96 -8.65
C ARG A 356 15.77 17.20 -8.11
N ARG A 357 14.47 17.15 -7.81
CA ARG A 357 13.72 18.26 -7.20
C ARG A 357 14.32 18.65 -5.84
N LEU A 358 14.67 17.67 -5.01
CA LEU A 358 15.30 17.92 -3.70
C LEU A 358 16.72 18.48 -3.81
N GLY A 359 17.47 18.15 -4.86
CA GLY A 359 18.81 18.67 -5.09
C GLY A 359 18.84 20.09 -5.69
N GLN A 360 17.68 20.60 -6.14
CA GLN A 360 17.53 21.95 -6.68
C GLN A 360 16.96 22.97 -5.67
N ALA A 361 16.41 22.47 -4.56
CA ALA A 361 15.88 23.26 -3.45
C ALA A 361 16.95 23.48 -2.35
#